data_fa715126aedf1659d47b6c5507fec5ed
#
_entry.id   fa715126aedf1659d47b6c5507fec5ed
#
_cell.length_a   1.000
_cell.length_b   1.000
_cell.length_c   1.000
_cell.angle_alpha   90.00
_cell.angle_beta   90.00
_cell.angle_gamma   90.00
#
_symmetry.space_group_name_H-M   'P 1'
#
loop_
_entity.id
_entity.type
_entity.pdbx_description
1 polymer ?
#
loop_
_entity_poly.entity_id
_entity_poly.type
_entity_poly.pdbx_seq_one_letter_code
_entity_poly.pdbx_strand_id
1 'polypeptide(L)' 'MITKELTIGEVLRIKKDAPQILMSFGMGCVGCPSSQAETIEDAAKVHGLNLEELIEALNK' A
#
# COMPACT_ATOMS: atom_id res chain seq x y z
N MET A 1 -6.05 12.10 3.21
CA MET A 1 -5.92 11.50 1.88
C MET A 1 -4.62 10.72 1.77
N ILE A 2 -4.69 9.52 1.25
CA ILE A 2 -3.51 8.67 1.09
C ILE A 2 -2.75 9.07 -0.16
N THR A 3 -1.44 9.29 -0.02
CA THR A 3 -0.58 9.67 -1.14
C THR A 3 0.53 8.64 -1.31
N LYS A 4 1.24 8.72 -2.42
CA LYS A 4 2.30 7.76 -2.74
C LYS A 4 3.51 7.87 -1.81
N GLU A 5 3.67 8.99 -1.11
CA GLU A 5 4.79 9.20 -0.20
C GLU A 5 4.59 8.53 1.16
N LEU A 6 3.37 8.12 1.49
CA LEU A 6 3.11 7.44 2.75
C LEU A 6 3.67 6.02 2.70
N THR A 7 4.12 5.54 3.86
CA THR A 7 4.59 4.16 3.94
C THR A 7 3.41 3.20 4.09
N ILE A 8 3.66 1.95 3.80
CA ILE A 8 2.66 0.90 3.98
C ILE A 8 2.16 0.90 5.43
N GLY A 9 3.08 1.02 6.39
CA GLY A 9 2.71 1.03 7.80
C GLY A 9 1.80 2.19 8.16
N GLU A 10 2.05 3.36 7.59
CA GLU A 10 1.20 4.52 7.82
C GLU A 10 -0.19 4.32 7.25
N VAL A 11 -0.28 3.76 6.05
CA VAL A 11 -1.56 3.48 5.41
C VAL A 11 -2.36 2.47 6.21
N LEU A 12 -1.71 1.45 6.75
CA LEU A 12 -2.39 0.45 7.57
C LEU A 12 -3.01 1.06 8.82
N ARG A 13 -2.38 2.10 9.37
CA ARG A 13 -2.92 2.78 10.54
C ARG A 13 -4.08 3.71 10.20
N ILE A 14 -4.02 4.34 9.04
CA ILE A 14 -5.02 5.31 8.62
C ILE A 14 -6.30 4.62 8.15
N LYS A 15 -6.16 3.52 7.41
CA LYS A 15 -7.28 2.86 6.75
C LYS A 15 -7.37 1.41 7.18
N LYS A 16 -8.49 1.05 7.81
CA LYS A 16 -8.70 -0.30 8.32
C LYS A 16 -8.70 -1.37 7.24
N ASP A 17 -9.21 -1.03 6.06
CA ASP A 17 -9.33 -1.99 4.97
C ASP A 17 -8.06 -2.06 4.12
N ALA A 18 -7.03 -1.29 4.46
CA ALA A 18 -5.80 -1.25 3.66
C ALA A 18 -5.17 -2.63 3.46
N PRO A 19 -5.06 -3.49 4.48
CA PRO A 19 -4.48 -4.81 4.25
C PRO A 19 -5.20 -5.60 3.18
N GLN A 20 -6.52 -5.56 3.18
CA GLN A 20 -7.33 -6.29 2.21
C GLN A 20 -7.16 -5.71 0.80
N ILE A 21 -7.11 -4.39 0.71
CA ILE A 21 -6.92 -3.71 -0.57
C ILE A 21 -5.55 -4.06 -1.15
N LEU A 22 -4.52 -3.95 -0.32
CA LEU A 22 -3.16 -4.27 -0.76
C LEU A 22 -3.02 -5.72 -1.18
N MET A 23 -3.64 -6.63 -0.44
CA MET A 23 -3.63 -8.05 -0.80
C MET A 23 -4.33 -8.31 -2.12
N SER A 24 -5.39 -7.57 -2.41
CA SER A 24 -6.11 -7.72 -3.68
C SER A 24 -5.25 -7.31 -4.87
N PHE A 25 -4.21 -6.51 -4.63
CA PHE A 25 -3.24 -6.14 -5.66
C PHE A 25 -2.04 -7.08 -5.71
N GLY A 26 -2.08 -8.16 -4.94
CA GLY A 26 -1.00 -9.15 -4.93
C GLY A 26 0.07 -8.92 -3.89
N MET A 27 -0.13 -7.99 -2.97
CA MET A 27 0.84 -7.69 -1.93
C MET A 27 0.52 -8.49 -0.67
N GLY A 28 1.06 -9.71 -0.60
CA GLY A 28 0.71 -10.64 0.46
C GLY A 28 1.44 -10.45 1.79
N CYS A 29 2.51 -9.66 1.83
CA CYS A 29 3.36 -9.53 3.02
C CYS A 29 3.28 -8.14 3.66
N VAL A 30 2.10 -7.56 3.75
CA VAL A 30 1.96 -6.20 4.29
C VAL A 30 2.16 -6.14 5.81
N GLY A 31 2.15 -7.28 6.49
CA GLY A 31 2.38 -7.32 7.92
C GLY A 31 3.85 -7.34 8.35
N CYS A 32 4.78 -7.48 7.41
CA CYS A 32 6.21 -7.55 7.74
C CYS A 32 6.77 -6.15 8.00
N PRO A 33 7.57 -5.96 9.06
CA PRO A 33 8.15 -4.64 9.35
C PRO A 33 8.93 -4.04 8.18
N SER A 34 9.65 -4.85 7.43
CA SER A 34 10.42 -4.34 6.29
C SER A 34 9.50 -3.84 5.17
N SER A 35 8.39 -4.53 4.94
CA SER A 35 7.41 -4.09 3.95
C SER A 35 6.72 -2.80 4.38
N GLN A 36 6.45 -2.67 5.67
CA GLN A 36 5.77 -1.48 6.19
C GLN A 36 6.62 -0.22 6.11
N ALA A 37 7.94 -0.37 6.00
CA ALA A 37 8.83 0.77 5.86
C ALA A 37 8.89 1.32 4.43
N GLU A 38 8.39 0.57 3.45
CA GLU A 38 8.37 1.02 2.07
C GLU A 38 7.23 2.00 1.83
N THR A 39 7.47 2.98 0.93
CA THR A 39 6.39 3.87 0.52
C THR A 39 5.47 3.14 -0.43
N ILE A 40 4.26 3.68 -0.60
CA ILE A 40 3.31 3.11 -1.56
C ILE A 40 3.91 3.10 -2.95
N GLU A 41 4.63 4.17 -3.31
CA GLU A 41 5.28 4.24 -4.62
C GLU A 41 6.31 3.12 -4.81
N ASP A 42 7.17 2.93 -3.81
CA ASP A 42 8.20 1.89 -3.87
C ASP A 42 7.57 0.50 -3.93
N ALA A 43 6.53 0.27 -3.15
CA ALA A 43 5.83 -1.00 -3.15
C ALA A 43 5.22 -1.30 -4.53
N ALA A 44 4.63 -0.28 -5.15
CA ALA A 44 4.05 -0.45 -6.48
C ALA A 44 5.11 -0.83 -7.50
N LYS A 45 6.31 -0.21 -7.42
CA LYS A 45 7.41 -0.52 -8.32
C LYS A 45 7.91 -1.95 -8.13
N VAL A 46 8.08 -2.36 -6.88
CA VAL A 46 8.58 -3.70 -6.58
C VAL A 46 7.63 -4.78 -7.07
N HIS A 47 6.34 -4.55 -6.92
CA HIS A 47 5.32 -5.53 -7.29
C HIS A 47 4.78 -5.35 -8.71
N GLY A 48 5.26 -4.37 -9.45
CA GLY A 48 4.81 -4.12 -10.81
C GLY A 48 3.37 -3.66 -10.90
N LEU A 49 2.91 -2.91 -9.90
CA LEU A 49 1.53 -2.45 -9.85
C LEU A 49 1.38 -1.06 -10.46
N ASN A 50 0.15 -0.77 -10.91
CA ASN A 50 -0.19 0.57 -11.36
C ASN A 50 -0.39 1.45 -10.13
N LEU A 51 0.49 2.43 -9.95
CA LEU A 51 0.47 3.29 -8.77
C LEU A 51 -0.83 4.09 -8.66
N GLU A 52 -1.31 4.62 -9.77
CA GLU A 52 -2.54 5.42 -9.77
C GLU A 52 -3.74 4.60 -9.33
N GLU A 53 -3.87 3.37 -9.83
CA GLU A 53 -4.95 2.49 -9.45
C GLU A 53 -4.87 2.12 -7.97
N LEU A 54 -3.66 1.87 -7.49
CA LEU A 54 -3.45 1.52 -6.09
C LEU A 54 -3.86 2.68 -5.18
N ILE A 55 -3.40 3.89 -5.49
CA ILE A 55 -3.74 5.08 -4.70
C ILE A 55 -5.25 5.32 -4.72
N GLU A 56 -5.87 5.18 -5.89
CA GLU A 56 -7.32 5.36 -6.00
C GLU A 56 -8.07 4.36 -5.13
N ALA A 57 -7.65 3.10 -5.16
CA ALA A 57 -8.29 2.08 -4.34
C ALA A 57 -8.13 2.36 -2.84
N LEU A 58 -6.97 2.87 -2.44
CA LEU A 58 -6.72 3.18 -1.03
C LEU A 58 -7.49 4.40 -0.55
N ASN A 59 -7.96 5.24 -1.46
CA ASN A 59 -8.72 6.45 -1.11
C ASN A 59 -10.24 6.28 -1.23
N LYS A 60 -10.70 5.11 -1.56
CA LYS A 60 -12.15 4.87 -1.67
C LYS A 60 -12.87 4.72 -0.35
#